data_4af6ca2122df5ba4d1c87dc4a7862e96
#
_entry.id   4af6ca2122df5ba4d1c87dc4a7862e96
#
_cell.length_a   1.000
_cell.length_b   1.000
_cell.length_c   1.000
_cell.angle_alpha   90.00
_cell.angle_beta   90.00
_cell.angle_gamma   90.00
#
_symmetry.space_group_name_H-M   'P 1'
#
loop_
_entity.id
_entity.type
_entity.pdbx_description
1 polymer ?
#
loop_
_entity_poly.entity_id
_entity_poly.type
_entity_poly.pdbx_seq_one_letter_code
_entity_poly.pdbx_strand_id
1 'polypeptide(L)'
;MYTVPLTPAAETSGPALLGNKGYQLTKLLSIHAPVPDGFVITTKAIAEYRRQHDNPDWYGAFLSDVIDAYRALNPDGPPAIVSVRSSPVKSMPGILKTIPFLGINLKTLRESDKTGHYDIMLRSYAEFIAHFDPDGFQAMVRLFRTIYKMPEHTGFDDRALNKLLSYYMTDYASRNKGASFPQNPELLLIDCIEKVIQSWDTPLAQKYRKLSRLSETDAGLAIIVQVMKFGEWNTKSGTGIICTRNPVTGNNTPTGEYLVQTAGDKLVSGKVTPSGLDCLKEQQPENYQRLVNIAAQAEKQTAFPQELEFTIEDGTLFILQTRDLKMTENAALTVYHDLAEEGMITKEQAVQSVNQKLLDNYQLPVVIEPSVCITKGIPASPGAISGKITFKPRKKDNNILISSNATPKNADFLDIVDGILTTEGGLTCHMASLARHANIPCITGCYGARIHDDTLVICGHTFREGDYLTIDGTTGTVYAGQLKTADALHLEDGRTNTFVPEKIRDLINWRNEVRKSD
;
A
#
# COMPACT_ATOMS: atom_id res chain seq x y z
N MET A 1 -22.63 9.20 -21.57
CA MET A 1 -21.76 8.08 -21.18
C MET A 1 -21.21 8.41 -19.79
N TYR A 2 -21.65 7.65 -18.81
CA TYR A 2 -21.26 7.83 -17.41
C TYR A 2 -20.05 6.97 -17.04
N THR A 3 -19.84 5.88 -17.80
CA THR A 3 -18.78 4.91 -17.63
C THR A 3 -17.77 4.95 -18.78
N VAL A 4 -16.51 4.62 -18.50
CA VAL A 4 -15.41 4.48 -19.47
C VAL A 4 -14.73 3.13 -19.23
N PRO A 5 -14.71 2.21 -20.21
CA PRO A 5 -14.00 0.94 -20.07
C PRO A 5 -12.50 1.16 -19.85
N LEU A 6 -11.85 0.31 -19.06
CA LEU A 6 -10.40 0.31 -18.90
C LEU A 6 -9.77 -0.27 -20.19
N THR A 7 -9.35 0.62 -21.07
CA THR A 7 -8.68 0.29 -22.34
C THR A 7 -7.49 1.24 -22.56
N PRO A 8 -6.52 0.90 -23.41
CA PRO A 8 -5.42 1.81 -23.75
C PRO A 8 -5.92 3.16 -24.29
N ALA A 9 -6.98 3.16 -25.10
CA ALA A 9 -7.56 4.37 -25.68
C ALA A 9 -8.13 5.34 -24.62
N ALA A 10 -8.53 4.84 -23.45
CA ALA A 10 -9.07 5.65 -22.37
C ALA A 10 -8.01 6.57 -21.72
N GLU A 11 -6.72 6.38 -21.98
CA GLU A 11 -5.64 7.27 -21.49
C GLU A 11 -5.84 8.72 -21.92
N THR A 12 -6.40 8.96 -23.11
CA THR A 12 -6.69 10.31 -23.62
C THR A 12 -7.71 11.09 -22.77
N SER A 13 -8.49 10.40 -21.92
CA SER A 13 -9.48 11.04 -21.03
C SER A 13 -8.83 11.77 -19.85
N GLY A 14 -7.60 11.41 -19.48
CA GLY A 14 -6.81 12.06 -18.44
C GLY A 14 -7.30 11.84 -17.00
N PRO A 15 -6.50 12.27 -16.01
CA PRO A 15 -6.79 12.06 -14.59
C PRO A 15 -7.97 12.90 -14.09
N ALA A 16 -8.28 14.02 -14.74
CA ALA A 16 -9.43 14.88 -14.38
C ALA A 16 -10.76 14.14 -14.55
N LEU A 17 -10.86 13.21 -15.51
CA LEU A 17 -12.07 12.43 -15.78
C LEU A 17 -12.06 11.05 -15.11
N LEU A 18 -10.91 10.36 -15.11
CA LEU A 18 -10.78 8.98 -14.63
C LEU A 18 -10.34 8.89 -13.15
N GLY A 19 -10.00 10.02 -12.54
CA GLY A 19 -9.27 10.02 -11.27
C GLY A 19 -7.86 9.47 -11.43
N ASN A 20 -7.01 9.64 -10.43
CA ASN A 20 -5.60 9.26 -10.55
C ASN A 20 -5.40 7.75 -10.78
N LYS A 21 -6.05 6.90 -9.98
CA LYS A 21 -5.88 5.45 -10.10
C LYS A 21 -6.38 4.93 -11.46
N GLY A 22 -7.55 5.39 -11.92
CA GLY A 22 -8.11 5.01 -13.22
C GLY A 22 -7.17 5.39 -14.37
N TYR A 23 -6.65 6.61 -14.32
CA TYR A 23 -5.68 7.10 -15.31
C TYR A 23 -4.37 6.28 -15.30
N GLN A 24 -3.84 5.93 -14.14
CA GLN A 24 -2.63 5.10 -14.05
C GLN A 24 -2.86 3.68 -14.62
N LEU A 25 -4.06 3.11 -14.43
CA LEU A 25 -4.40 1.81 -15.05
C LEU A 25 -4.44 1.89 -16.58
N THR A 26 -4.94 2.98 -17.16
CA THR A 26 -4.94 3.16 -18.62
C THR A 26 -3.54 3.34 -19.19
N LYS A 27 -2.62 4.00 -18.44
CA LYS A 27 -1.20 4.04 -18.78
C LYS A 27 -0.54 2.66 -18.78
N LEU A 28 -0.84 1.84 -17.78
CA LEU A 28 -0.35 0.45 -17.77
C LEU A 28 -0.86 -0.34 -18.97
N LEU A 29 -2.12 -0.15 -19.35
CA LEU A 29 -2.69 -0.80 -20.54
C LEU A 29 -2.02 -0.33 -21.83
N SER A 30 -1.61 0.94 -21.94
CA SER A 30 -0.93 1.47 -23.15
C SER A 30 0.48 0.88 -23.36
N ILE A 31 1.12 0.37 -22.29
CA ILE A 31 2.35 -0.43 -22.37
C ILE A 31 2.09 -1.95 -22.38
N HIS A 32 0.87 -2.38 -22.66
CA HIS A 32 0.45 -3.78 -22.72
C HIS A 32 0.63 -4.56 -21.41
N ALA A 33 0.61 -3.89 -20.26
CA ALA A 33 0.59 -4.57 -18.98
C ALA A 33 -0.74 -5.34 -18.81
N PRO A 34 -0.71 -6.54 -18.21
CA PRO A 34 -1.91 -7.36 -17.99
C PRO A 34 -2.73 -6.82 -16.81
N VAL A 35 -3.50 -5.78 -17.04
CA VAL A 35 -4.42 -5.19 -16.06
C VAL A 35 -5.74 -5.96 -16.11
N PRO A 36 -6.34 -6.35 -14.97
CA PRO A 36 -7.67 -6.95 -14.95
C PRO A 36 -8.73 -6.05 -15.59
N ASP A 37 -9.69 -6.62 -16.27
CA ASP A 37 -10.78 -5.90 -16.90
C ASP A 37 -11.57 -5.06 -15.90
N GLY A 38 -12.14 -3.97 -16.37
CA GLY A 38 -12.89 -3.06 -15.53
C GLY A 38 -13.40 -1.83 -16.30
N PHE A 39 -14.07 -0.96 -15.57
CA PHE A 39 -14.49 0.35 -16.08
C PHE A 39 -14.40 1.41 -14.98
N VAL A 40 -14.42 2.67 -15.40
CA VAL A 40 -14.41 3.84 -14.52
C VAL A 40 -15.74 4.57 -14.63
N ILE A 41 -16.41 4.80 -13.51
CA ILE A 41 -17.48 5.80 -13.40
C ILE A 41 -16.79 7.15 -13.23
N THR A 42 -17.02 8.04 -14.18
CA THR A 42 -16.23 9.27 -14.34
C THR A 42 -16.47 10.28 -13.21
N THR A 43 -15.50 11.15 -12.98
CA THR A 43 -15.66 12.28 -12.03
C THR A 43 -16.87 13.14 -12.38
N LYS A 44 -17.12 13.33 -13.68
CA LYS A 44 -18.28 14.06 -14.19
C LYS A 44 -19.59 13.37 -13.83
N ALA A 45 -19.67 12.04 -14.02
CA ALA A 45 -20.85 11.25 -13.68
C ALA A 45 -21.14 11.31 -12.16
N ILE A 46 -20.10 11.22 -11.32
CA ILE A 46 -20.27 11.34 -9.86
C ILE A 46 -20.69 12.75 -9.44
N ALA A 47 -20.17 13.78 -10.08
CA ALA A 47 -20.60 15.16 -9.83
C ALA A 47 -22.06 15.40 -10.25
N GLU A 48 -22.50 14.79 -11.36
CA GLU A 48 -23.90 14.83 -11.79
C GLU A 48 -24.81 14.01 -10.87
N TYR A 49 -24.39 12.82 -10.44
CA TYR A 49 -25.09 12.00 -9.45
C TYR A 49 -25.44 12.82 -8.20
N ARG A 50 -24.50 13.57 -7.66
CA ARG A 50 -24.71 14.40 -6.47
C ARG A 50 -25.74 15.50 -6.65
N ARG A 51 -25.98 15.94 -7.89
CA ARG A 51 -26.92 17.02 -8.23
C ARG A 51 -28.29 16.52 -8.67
N GLN A 52 -28.34 15.32 -9.25
CA GLN A 52 -29.51 14.87 -10.01
C GLN A 52 -29.98 13.44 -9.66
N HIS A 53 -29.46 12.78 -8.60
CA HIS A 53 -29.88 11.42 -8.24
C HIS A 53 -31.37 11.31 -7.88
N ASP A 54 -32.01 12.42 -7.50
CA ASP A 54 -33.47 12.49 -7.27
C ASP A 54 -34.30 12.63 -8.57
N ASN A 55 -33.66 12.88 -9.72
CA ASN A 55 -34.31 12.88 -11.00
C ASN A 55 -34.41 11.45 -11.56
N PRO A 56 -35.62 10.85 -11.67
CA PRO A 56 -35.78 9.45 -12.03
C PRO A 56 -35.23 9.11 -13.44
N ASP A 57 -35.39 10.03 -14.41
CA ASP A 57 -34.95 9.80 -15.79
C ASP A 57 -33.41 9.78 -15.87
N TRP A 58 -32.76 10.73 -15.21
CA TRP A 58 -31.31 10.77 -15.14
C TRP A 58 -30.75 9.57 -14.39
N TYR A 59 -31.32 9.27 -13.23
CA TYR A 59 -30.90 8.15 -12.38
C TYR A 59 -31.08 6.81 -13.09
N GLY A 60 -32.21 6.62 -13.79
CA GLY A 60 -32.46 5.43 -14.60
C GLY A 60 -31.42 5.25 -15.71
N ALA A 61 -31.05 6.33 -16.41
CA ALA A 61 -30.02 6.29 -17.45
C ALA A 61 -28.60 6.00 -16.87
N PHE A 62 -28.27 6.58 -15.72
CA PHE A 62 -27.03 6.31 -15.00
C PHE A 62 -26.95 4.84 -14.56
N LEU A 63 -28.01 4.30 -13.96
CA LEU A 63 -28.07 2.89 -13.54
C LEU A 63 -27.90 1.94 -14.71
N SER A 64 -28.61 2.20 -15.83
CA SER A 64 -28.49 1.38 -17.05
C SER A 64 -27.05 1.33 -17.54
N ASP A 65 -26.39 2.47 -17.71
CA ASP A 65 -25.01 2.56 -18.21
C ASP A 65 -24.02 1.79 -17.27
N VAL A 66 -24.17 1.90 -15.95
CA VAL A 66 -23.34 1.21 -14.97
C VAL A 66 -23.59 -0.30 -14.97
N ILE A 67 -24.86 -0.74 -15.03
CA ILE A 67 -25.21 -2.16 -15.02
C ILE A 67 -24.77 -2.82 -16.34
N ASP A 68 -24.94 -2.15 -17.46
CA ASP A 68 -24.51 -2.65 -18.76
C ASP A 68 -22.98 -2.78 -18.83
N ALA A 69 -22.24 -1.81 -18.30
CA ALA A 69 -20.79 -1.89 -18.16
C ALA A 69 -20.35 -3.05 -17.25
N TYR A 70 -21.08 -3.32 -16.17
CA TYR A 70 -20.79 -4.45 -15.27
C TYR A 70 -21.06 -5.81 -15.94
N ARG A 71 -22.18 -5.96 -16.64
CA ARG A 71 -22.52 -7.17 -17.41
C ARG A 71 -21.48 -7.46 -18.51
N ALA A 72 -20.95 -6.41 -19.12
CA ALA A 72 -19.93 -6.52 -20.16
C ALA A 72 -18.59 -7.11 -19.67
N LEU A 73 -18.33 -7.13 -18.34
CA LEU A 73 -17.12 -7.75 -17.78
C LEU A 73 -17.12 -9.28 -17.88
N ASN A 74 -18.29 -9.92 -17.98
CA ASN A 74 -18.41 -11.36 -18.20
C ASN A 74 -19.75 -11.67 -18.90
N PRO A 75 -19.91 -11.36 -20.20
CA PRO A 75 -21.19 -11.37 -20.88
C PRO A 75 -21.83 -12.77 -20.99
N ASP A 76 -21.01 -13.81 -21.09
CA ASP A 76 -21.45 -15.18 -21.30
C ASP A 76 -21.41 -16.06 -20.03
N GLY A 77 -21.03 -15.45 -18.88
CA GLY A 77 -20.82 -16.17 -17.64
C GLY A 77 -21.62 -15.63 -16.44
N PRO A 78 -21.32 -16.14 -15.24
CA PRO A 78 -21.88 -15.59 -14.02
C PRO A 78 -21.40 -14.16 -13.80
N PRO A 79 -22.10 -13.34 -13.00
CA PRO A 79 -21.67 -12.00 -12.65
C PRO A 79 -20.21 -11.97 -12.17
N ALA A 80 -19.41 -11.06 -12.72
CA ALA A 80 -18.00 -10.95 -12.37
C ALA A 80 -17.83 -10.59 -10.89
N ILE A 81 -16.83 -11.18 -10.23
CA ILE A 81 -16.42 -10.75 -8.88
C ILE A 81 -15.52 -9.54 -9.05
N VAL A 82 -15.91 -8.40 -8.46
CA VAL A 82 -15.23 -7.13 -8.67
C VAL A 82 -14.91 -6.41 -7.36
N SER A 83 -13.95 -5.49 -7.42
CA SER A 83 -13.75 -4.46 -6.41
C SER A 83 -14.33 -3.13 -6.87
N VAL A 84 -14.98 -2.40 -5.96
CA VAL A 84 -15.46 -1.03 -6.16
C VAL A 84 -14.51 -0.09 -5.42
N ARG A 85 -13.69 0.67 -6.18
CA ARG A 85 -12.54 1.41 -5.66
C ARG A 85 -12.70 2.91 -5.90
N SER A 86 -12.47 3.72 -4.87
CA SER A 86 -12.37 5.17 -5.03
C SER A 86 -11.13 5.56 -5.86
N SER A 87 -11.31 6.49 -6.79
CA SER A 87 -10.27 7.06 -7.64
C SER A 87 -10.36 8.59 -7.66
N PRO A 88 -9.96 9.28 -6.59
CA PRO A 88 -9.94 10.74 -6.59
C PRO A 88 -8.86 11.27 -7.55
N VAL A 89 -9.05 12.50 -8.06
CA VAL A 89 -8.05 13.18 -8.90
C VAL A 89 -6.74 13.38 -8.17
N LYS A 90 -6.79 13.82 -6.91
CA LYS A 90 -5.64 13.84 -5.98
C LYS A 90 -5.73 12.68 -5.00
N SER A 91 -4.66 11.94 -4.84
CA SER A 91 -4.63 10.77 -3.95
C SER A 91 -4.96 11.13 -2.50
N MET A 92 -5.83 10.31 -1.87
CA MET A 92 -6.24 10.41 -0.46
C MET A 92 -6.04 9.04 0.22
N PRO A 93 -4.79 8.67 0.55
CA PRO A 93 -4.46 7.31 1.01
C PRO A 93 -5.20 6.94 2.30
N GLY A 94 -5.84 5.76 2.32
CA GLY A 94 -6.51 5.22 3.51
C GLY A 94 -7.78 5.94 3.98
N ILE A 95 -8.25 6.97 3.24
CA ILE A 95 -9.37 7.82 3.67
C ILE A 95 -10.69 7.41 3.02
N LEU A 96 -10.65 7.10 1.73
CA LEU A 96 -11.84 6.75 0.96
C LEU A 96 -12.03 5.24 0.91
N LYS A 97 -13.29 4.81 0.83
CA LYS A 97 -13.65 3.40 0.80
C LYS A 97 -13.22 2.70 -0.47
N THR A 98 -12.85 1.43 -0.30
CA THR A 98 -12.80 0.38 -1.31
C THR A 98 -13.63 -0.79 -0.79
N ILE A 99 -14.48 -1.37 -1.63
CA ILE A 99 -15.30 -2.54 -1.28
C ILE A 99 -14.89 -3.67 -2.23
N PRO A 100 -14.13 -4.66 -1.76
CA PRO A 100 -13.69 -5.81 -2.54
C PRO A 100 -14.77 -6.89 -2.60
N PHE A 101 -14.59 -7.87 -3.48
CA PHE A 101 -15.32 -9.13 -3.56
C PHE A 101 -16.84 -9.02 -3.79
N LEU A 102 -17.31 -7.89 -4.34
CA LEU A 102 -18.69 -7.78 -4.81
C LEU A 102 -18.92 -8.82 -5.91
N GLY A 103 -20.04 -9.49 -5.88
CA GLY A 103 -20.39 -10.60 -6.82
C GLY A 103 -20.41 -11.96 -6.13
N ILE A 104 -19.74 -12.11 -4.97
CA ILE A 104 -19.86 -13.32 -4.16
C ILE A 104 -21.22 -13.31 -3.45
N ASN A 105 -21.94 -14.42 -3.54
CA ASN A 105 -23.22 -14.64 -2.89
C ASN A 105 -23.38 -16.11 -2.49
N LEU A 106 -24.49 -16.48 -1.86
CA LEU A 106 -24.73 -17.84 -1.39
C LEU A 106 -24.75 -18.89 -2.54
N LYS A 107 -25.06 -18.47 -3.76
CA LYS A 107 -25.02 -19.37 -4.94
C LYS A 107 -23.56 -19.62 -5.35
N THR A 108 -22.75 -18.57 -5.50
CA THR A 108 -21.33 -18.70 -5.87
C THR A 108 -20.55 -19.46 -4.80
N LEU A 109 -20.87 -19.31 -3.51
CA LEU A 109 -20.28 -20.11 -2.44
C LEU A 109 -20.58 -21.62 -2.58
N ARG A 110 -21.81 -22.00 -2.91
CA ARG A 110 -22.17 -23.41 -3.12
C ARG A 110 -21.49 -24.00 -4.38
N GLU A 111 -21.30 -23.18 -5.40
CA GLU A 111 -20.63 -23.59 -6.63
C GLU A 111 -19.12 -23.75 -6.40
N SER A 112 -18.51 -22.91 -5.58
CA SER A 112 -17.06 -22.99 -5.26
C SER A 112 -16.68 -24.24 -4.46
N ASP A 113 -17.59 -24.84 -3.72
CA ASP A 113 -17.38 -26.12 -3.04
C ASP A 113 -17.03 -27.25 -4.01
N LYS A 114 -17.63 -27.23 -5.19
CA LYS A 114 -17.35 -28.22 -6.26
C LYS A 114 -15.97 -28.07 -6.90
N THR A 115 -15.37 -26.91 -6.77
CA THR A 115 -14.04 -26.58 -7.34
C THR A 115 -12.92 -26.62 -6.32
N GLY A 116 -13.22 -26.88 -5.04
CA GLY A 116 -12.25 -26.90 -3.94
C GLY A 116 -11.79 -25.52 -3.47
N HIS A 117 -12.53 -24.45 -3.80
CA HIS A 117 -12.18 -23.08 -3.42
C HIS A 117 -13.18 -22.45 -2.43
N TYR A 118 -13.94 -23.30 -1.76
CA TYR A 118 -14.98 -22.84 -0.85
C TYR A 118 -14.45 -21.96 0.30
N ASP A 119 -13.33 -22.34 0.89
CA ASP A 119 -12.71 -21.63 2.00
C ASP A 119 -12.24 -20.21 1.59
N ILE A 120 -11.66 -20.07 0.40
CA ILE A 120 -11.24 -18.78 -0.17
C ILE A 120 -12.47 -17.89 -0.39
N MET A 121 -13.48 -18.43 -1.05
CA MET A 121 -14.72 -17.69 -1.36
C MET A 121 -15.49 -17.32 -0.11
N LEU A 122 -15.49 -18.18 0.91
CA LEU A 122 -16.12 -17.90 2.21
C LEU A 122 -15.45 -16.72 2.93
N ARG A 123 -14.12 -16.69 2.97
CA ARG A 123 -13.36 -15.59 3.58
C ARG A 123 -13.57 -14.30 2.80
N SER A 124 -13.51 -14.37 1.47
CA SER A 124 -13.75 -13.22 0.60
C SER A 124 -15.17 -12.66 0.76
N TYR A 125 -16.17 -13.54 0.96
CA TYR A 125 -17.53 -13.10 1.24
C TYR A 125 -17.66 -12.42 2.60
N ALA A 126 -17.02 -12.94 3.63
CA ALA A 126 -16.97 -12.29 4.94
C ALA A 126 -16.27 -10.93 4.86
N GLU A 127 -15.21 -10.81 4.09
CA GLU A 127 -14.49 -9.56 3.85
C GLU A 127 -15.36 -8.56 3.07
N PHE A 128 -16.07 -9.01 2.04
CA PHE A 128 -17.07 -8.17 1.36
C PHE A 128 -18.08 -7.57 2.36
N ILE A 129 -18.67 -8.40 3.21
CA ILE A 129 -19.64 -7.96 4.21
C ILE A 129 -19.02 -6.98 5.20
N ALA A 130 -17.80 -7.25 5.66
CA ALA A 130 -17.08 -6.36 6.57
C ALA A 130 -16.83 -4.96 5.98
N HIS A 131 -16.62 -4.85 4.68
CA HIS A 131 -16.48 -3.57 3.98
C HIS A 131 -17.83 -2.94 3.62
N PHE A 132 -18.84 -3.76 3.33
CA PHE A 132 -20.17 -3.32 2.96
C PHE A 132 -20.96 -2.78 4.18
N ASP A 133 -20.97 -3.51 5.30
CA ASP A 133 -21.61 -3.14 6.57
C ASP A 133 -20.63 -3.29 7.75
N PRO A 134 -19.63 -2.40 7.87
CA PRO A 134 -18.56 -2.55 8.85
C PRO A 134 -19.05 -2.56 10.30
N ASP A 135 -20.01 -1.70 10.64
CA ASP A 135 -20.50 -1.57 12.01
C ASP A 135 -21.32 -2.79 12.43
N GLY A 136 -22.24 -3.25 11.56
CA GLY A 136 -23.05 -4.43 11.81
C GLY A 136 -22.21 -5.70 11.88
N PHE A 137 -21.26 -5.88 10.97
CA PHE A 137 -20.39 -7.05 10.98
C PHE A 137 -19.46 -7.06 12.20
N GLN A 138 -18.86 -5.94 12.56
CA GLN A 138 -18.00 -5.83 13.75
C GLN A 138 -18.78 -6.04 15.06
N ALA A 139 -20.02 -5.56 15.14
CA ALA A 139 -20.88 -5.83 16.28
C ALA A 139 -21.15 -7.34 16.42
N MET A 140 -21.43 -8.02 15.30
CA MET A 140 -21.63 -9.47 15.27
C MET A 140 -20.35 -10.24 15.63
N VAL A 141 -19.19 -9.83 15.14
CA VAL A 141 -17.88 -10.41 15.49
C VAL A 141 -17.65 -10.34 17.00
N ARG A 142 -17.87 -9.17 17.63
CA ARG A 142 -17.73 -9.00 19.08
C ARG A 142 -18.68 -9.91 19.86
N LEU A 143 -19.97 -9.96 19.46
CA LEU A 143 -20.98 -10.82 20.08
C LEU A 143 -20.59 -12.31 19.96
N PHE A 144 -20.20 -12.74 18.76
CA PHE A 144 -19.78 -14.11 18.50
C PHE A 144 -18.59 -14.52 19.37
N ARG A 145 -17.55 -13.66 19.45
CA ARG A 145 -16.40 -13.91 20.33
C ARG A 145 -16.79 -14.03 21.79
N THR A 146 -17.71 -13.20 22.27
CA THR A 146 -18.23 -13.25 23.64
C THR A 146 -18.97 -14.57 23.90
N ILE A 147 -19.88 -14.98 23.01
CA ILE A 147 -20.66 -16.23 23.14
C ILE A 147 -19.75 -17.47 23.17
N TYR A 148 -18.75 -17.50 22.27
CA TYR A 148 -17.85 -18.66 22.13
C TYR A 148 -16.54 -18.53 22.92
N LYS A 149 -16.39 -17.50 23.75
CA LYS A 149 -15.20 -17.21 24.58
C LYS A 149 -13.90 -17.24 23.77
N MET A 150 -13.94 -16.68 22.57
CA MET A 150 -12.78 -16.62 21.67
C MET A 150 -11.92 -15.37 21.96
N PRO A 151 -10.60 -15.50 22.11
CA PRO A 151 -9.69 -14.36 22.27
C PRO A 151 -9.76 -13.40 21.07
N GLU A 152 -9.51 -12.10 21.33
CA GLU A 152 -9.60 -11.06 20.27
C GLU A 152 -8.68 -11.34 19.07
N HIS A 153 -7.52 -11.91 19.30
CA HIS A 153 -6.50 -12.15 18.28
C HIS A 153 -6.63 -13.52 17.57
N THR A 154 -7.58 -14.36 17.98
CA THR A 154 -7.77 -15.67 17.34
C THR A 154 -8.52 -15.48 16.01
N GLY A 155 -7.95 -16.01 14.91
CA GLY A 155 -8.64 -16.09 13.61
C GLY A 155 -9.87 -17.02 13.69
N PHE A 156 -10.77 -16.88 12.74
CA PHE A 156 -11.88 -17.82 12.57
C PHE A 156 -11.46 -18.93 11.59
N ASP A 157 -11.66 -20.18 11.98
CA ASP A 157 -11.68 -21.28 11.03
C ASP A 157 -12.97 -21.21 10.16
N ASP A 158 -13.02 -22.00 9.09
CA ASP A 158 -14.13 -21.93 8.14
C ASP A 158 -15.48 -22.31 8.77
N ARG A 159 -15.49 -23.22 9.76
CA ARG A 159 -16.69 -23.60 10.49
C ARG A 159 -17.22 -22.46 11.37
N ALA A 160 -16.33 -21.81 12.09
CA ALA A 160 -16.68 -20.64 12.92
C ALA A 160 -17.11 -19.47 12.04
N LEU A 161 -16.44 -19.26 10.90
CA LEU A 161 -16.78 -18.21 9.95
C LEU A 161 -18.16 -18.42 9.32
N ASN A 162 -18.50 -19.63 8.87
CA ASN A 162 -19.82 -19.98 8.38
C ASN A 162 -20.92 -19.69 9.42
N LYS A 163 -20.64 -20.05 10.66
CA LYS A 163 -21.59 -19.82 11.76
C LYS A 163 -21.76 -18.33 12.07
N LEU A 164 -20.66 -17.57 12.08
CA LEU A 164 -20.67 -16.12 12.21
C LEU A 164 -21.51 -15.46 11.11
N LEU A 165 -21.31 -15.85 9.86
CA LEU A 165 -22.07 -15.34 8.72
C LEU A 165 -23.56 -15.67 8.83
N SER A 166 -23.92 -16.87 9.27
CA SER A 166 -25.32 -17.25 9.51
C SER A 166 -25.98 -16.35 10.57
N TYR A 167 -25.28 -16.05 11.66
CA TYR A 167 -25.78 -15.13 12.68
C TYR A 167 -25.89 -13.70 12.15
N TYR A 168 -24.90 -13.23 11.39
CA TYR A 168 -24.93 -11.93 10.76
C TYR A 168 -26.14 -11.78 9.81
N MET A 169 -26.44 -12.79 8.96
CA MET A 169 -27.60 -12.74 8.06
C MET A 169 -28.92 -12.62 8.81
N THR A 170 -29.05 -13.31 9.95
CA THR A 170 -30.23 -13.23 10.82
C THR A 170 -30.34 -11.85 11.47
N ASP A 171 -29.25 -11.33 11.99
CA ASP A 171 -29.18 -9.99 12.59
C ASP A 171 -29.47 -8.89 11.56
N TYR A 172 -28.87 -9.02 10.34
CA TYR A 172 -29.15 -8.09 9.25
C TYR A 172 -30.66 -8.00 8.93
N ALA A 173 -31.32 -9.15 8.79
CA ALA A 173 -32.76 -9.19 8.55
C ALA A 173 -33.55 -8.52 9.69
N SER A 174 -33.17 -8.76 10.95
CA SER A 174 -33.78 -8.12 12.11
C SER A 174 -33.64 -6.60 12.08
N ARG A 175 -32.47 -6.08 11.77
CA ARG A 175 -32.19 -4.63 11.66
C ARG A 175 -32.89 -3.98 10.46
N ASN A 176 -33.21 -4.74 9.43
CA ASN A 176 -33.79 -4.25 8.16
C ASN A 176 -35.25 -4.67 7.97
N LYS A 177 -36.04 -4.66 9.03
CA LYS A 177 -37.50 -4.92 8.98
C LYS A 177 -37.89 -6.26 8.34
N GLY A 178 -37.07 -7.28 8.50
CA GLY A 178 -37.27 -8.61 7.91
C GLY A 178 -36.67 -8.81 6.51
N ALA A 179 -36.10 -7.78 5.90
CA ALA A 179 -35.44 -7.91 4.59
C ALA A 179 -34.13 -8.71 4.70
N SER A 180 -34.01 -9.78 3.94
CA SER A 180 -32.77 -10.58 3.88
C SER A 180 -31.64 -9.78 3.26
N PHE A 181 -30.39 -10.16 3.61
CA PHE A 181 -29.18 -9.58 2.97
C PHE A 181 -29.23 -9.75 1.45
N PRO A 182 -29.04 -8.68 0.67
CA PRO A 182 -29.14 -8.73 -0.78
C PRO A 182 -28.19 -9.78 -1.40
N GLN A 183 -28.68 -10.52 -2.40
CA GLN A 183 -27.91 -11.54 -3.10
C GLN A 183 -27.74 -11.22 -4.58
N ASN A 184 -28.39 -10.18 -5.10
CA ASN A 184 -28.25 -9.74 -6.48
C ASN A 184 -27.03 -8.82 -6.60
N PRO A 185 -25.98 -9.21 -7.36
CA PRO A 185 -24.77 -8.42 -7.51
C PRO A 185 -24.98 -7.04 -8.15
N GLU A 186 -25.96 -6.89 -9.04
CA GLU A 186 -26.24 -5.61 -9.69
C GLU A 186 -26.82 -4.59 -8.70
N LEU A 187 -27.74 -5.02 -7.83
CA LEU A 187 -28.26 -4.15 -6.76
C LEU A 187 -27.16 -3.81 -5.74
N LEU A 188 -26.38 -4.81 -5.34
CA LEU A 188 -25.25 -4.58 -4.44
C LEU A 188 -24.19 -3.66 -5.05
N LEU A 189 -24.00 -3.67 -6.39
CA LEU A 189 -23.09 -2.75 -7.06
C LEU A 189 -23.50 -1.29 -6.86
N ILE A 190 -24.79 -1.01 -7.00
CA ILE A 190 -25.31 0.33 -6.79
C ILE A 190 -25.12 0.77 -5.33
N ASP A 191 -25.49 -0.09 -4.36
CA ASP A 191 -25.26 0.18 -2.94
C ASP A 191 -23.76 0.42 -2.62
N CYS A 192 -22.86 -0.34 -3.24
CA CYS A 192 -21.43 -0.16 -3.06
C CYS A 192 -20.95 1.18 -3.64
N ILE A 193 -21.42 1.56 -4.83
CA ILE A 193 -21.11 2.85 -5.44
C ILE A 193 -21.56 3.99 -4.54
N GLU A 194 -22.78 3.93 -4.02
CA GLU A 194 -23.31 4.92 -3.07
C GLU A 194 -22.46 5.03 -1.81
N LYS A 195 -22.06 3.91 -1.22
CA LYS A 195 -21.20 3.89 -0.03
C LYS A 195 -19.81 4.48 -0.32
N VAL A 196 -19.26 4.28 -1.52
CA VAL A 196 -17.99 4.91 -1.93
C VAL A 196 -18.21 6.42 -2.11
N ILE A 197 -19.30 6.86 -2.74
CA ILE A 197 -19.65 8.29 -2.86
C ILE A 197 -19.78 8.92 -1.48
N GLN A 198 -20.53 8.29 -0.56
CA GLN A 198 -20.73 8.78 0.81
C GLN A 198 -19.42 8.90 1.59
N SER A 199 -18.44 8.02 1.32
CA SER A 199 -17.13 8.08 1.98
C SER A 199 -16.37 9.39 1.68
N TRP A 200 -16.68 10.06 0.57
CA TRP A 200 -16.14 11.37 0.20
C TRP A 200 -16.57 12.49 1.16
N ASP A 201 -17.75 12.38 1.77
CA ASP A 201 -18.34 13.41 2.62
C ASP A 201 -18.14 13.15 4.11
N THR A 202 -17.39 12.12 4.47
CA THR A 202 -17.04 11.88 5.87
C THR A 202 -16.24 13.04 6.47
N PRO A 203 -16.38 13.33 7.77
CA PRO A 203 -15.62 14.39 8.45
C PRO A 203 -14.10 14.26 8.23
N LEU A 204 -13.60 13.02 8.20
CA LEU A 204 -12.18 12.75 7.96
C LEU A 204 -11.76 13.15 6.54
N ALA A 205 -12.55 12.77 5.53
CA ALA A 205 -12.27 13.12 4.13
C ALA A 205 -12.35 14.64 3.88
N GLN A 206 -13.33 15.31 4.49
CA GLN A 206 -13.46 16.77 4.42
C GLN A 206 -12.26 17.47 5.09
N LYS A 207 -11.87 17.03 6.28
CA LYS A 207 -10.70 17.56 7.01
C LYS A 207 -9.42 17.39 6.20
N TYR A 208 -9.22 16.21 5.59
CA TYR A 208 -8.05 15.94 4.75
C TYR A 208 -7.99 16.88 3.55
N ARG A 209 -9.08 17.04 2.79
CA ARG A 209 -9.12 17.96 1.64
C ARG A 209 -8.80 19.39 2.05
N LYS A 210 -9.37 19.86 3.17
CA LYS A 210 -9.10 21.20 3.71
C LYS A 210 -7.63 21.39 4.10
N LEU A 211 -7.04 20.42 4.80
CA LEU A 211 -5.62 20.47 5.21
C LEU A 211 -4.69 20.41 3.98
N SER A 212 -5.02 19.59 3.00
CA SER A 212 -4.26 19.46 1.75
C SER A 212 -4.52 20.60 0.75
N ARG A 213 -5.33 21.61 1.11
CA ARG A 213 -5.69 22.76 0.27
C ARG A 213 -6.12 22.37 -1.14
N LEU A 214 -6.87 21.27 -1.27
CA LEU A 214 -7.36 20.81 -2.57
C LEU A 214 -8.39 21.81 -3.12
N SER A 215 -8.18 22.26 -4.37
CA SER A 215 -9.15 23.10 -5.08
C SER A 215 -10.39 22.27 -5.46
N GLU A 216 -11.48 22.93 -5.86
CA GLU A 216 -12.68 22.24 -6.35
C GLU A 216 -12.39 21.39 -7.59
N THR A 217 -11.48 21.84 -8.45
CA THR A 217 -11.03 21.08 -9.64
C THR A 217 -10.18 19.86 -9.29
N ASP A 218 -9.41 19.95 -8.21
CA ASP A 218 -8.61 18.83 -7.69
C ASP A 218 -9.45 17.82 -6.87
N ALA A 219 -10.67 18.21 -6.49
CA ALA A 219 -11.56 17.47 -5.60
C ALA A 219 -12.50 16.50 -6.33
N GLY A 220 -12.24 16.13 -7.59
CA GLY A 220 -13.06 15.17 -8.33
C GLY A 220 -12.91 13.74 -7.80
N LEU A 221 -14.03 13.02 -7.65
CA LEU A 221 -14.07 11.59 -7.34
C LEU A 221 -14.54 10.81 -8.56
N ALA A 222 -13.74 9.86 -9.05
CA ALA A 222 -14.16 8.78 -9.92
C ALA A 222 -14.23 7.47 -9.13
N ILE A 223 -14.89 6.45 -9.68
CA ILE A 223 -14.99 5.11 -9.08
C ILE A 223 -14.56 4.08 -10.13
N ILE A 224 -13.67 3.17 -9.74
CA ILE A 224 -13.24 2.05 -10.56
C ILE A 224 -13.99 0.81 -10.12
N VAL A 225 -14.61 0.11 -11.07
CA VAL A 225 -15.14 -1.24 -10.91
C VAL A 225 -14.22 -2.17 -11.68
N GLN A 226 -13.51 -3.07 -10.99
CA GLN A 226 -12.46 -3.89 -11.58
C GLN A 226 -12.57 -5.35 -11.16
N VAL A 227 -12.40 -6.27 -12.09
CA VAL A 227 -12.41 -7.71 -11.83
C VAL A 227 -11.35 -8.07 -10.78
N MET A 228 -11.75 -8.83 -9.78
CA MET A 228 -10.86 -9.35 -8.74
C MET A 228 -9.97 -10.47 -9.27
N LYS A 229 -8.76 -10.54 -8.75
CA LYS A 229 -7.78 -11.61 -8.95
C LYS A 229 -7.35 -12.18 -7.62
N PHE A 230 -7.33 -13.49 -7.51
CA PHE A 230 -7.12 -14.21 -6.27
C PHE A 230 -5.68 -14.72 -6.14
N GLY A 231 -4.87 -14.05 -5.33
CA GLY A 231 -3.49 -14.46 -5.04
C GLY A 231 -3.37 -15.68 -4.12
N GLU A 232 -4.46 -16.20 -3.61
CA GLU A 232 -4.50 -17.36 -2.71
C GLU A 232 -5.09 -18.63 -3.35
N TRP A 233 -5.38 -18.58 -4.65
CA TRP A 233 -6.10 -19.64 -5.39
C TRP A 233 -5.43 -21.01 -5.31
N ASN A 234 -4.12 -21.06 -5.46
CA ASN A 234 -3.30 -22.28 -5.34
C ASN A 234 -1.81 -21.93 -5.15
N THR A 235 -0.95 -22.95 -5.12
CA THR A 235 0.51 -22.78 -4.92
C THR A 235 1.22 -22.03 -6.06
N LYS A 236 0.58 -21.84 -7.23
CA LYS A 236 1.09 -20.99 -8.32
C LYS A 236 0.58 -19.57 -8.23
N SER A 237 -0.22 -19.26 -7.23
CA SER A 237 -0.79 -17.95 -6.99
C SER A 237 -0.02 -17.21 -5.92
N GLY A 238 -0.12 -15.90 -5.92
CA GLY A 238 0.52 -15.04 -4.93
C GLY A 238 0.26 -13.57 -5.20
N THR A 239 0.71 -12.73 -4.30
CA THR A 239 0.58 -11.27 -4.42
C THR A 239 1.89 -10.61 -4.06
N GLY A 240 2.16 -9.44 -4.62
CA GLY A 240 3.40 -8.74 -4.36
C GLY A 240 3.37 -7.27 -4.76
N ILE A 241 4.47 -6.61 -4.42
CA ILE A 241 4.76 -5.25 -4.81
C ILE A 241 6.17 -5.24 -5.39
N ILE A 242 6.36 -4.54 -6.52
CA ILE A 242 7.67 -4.24 -7.08
C ILE A 242 7.87 -2.74 -7.15
N CYS A 243 9.01 -2.28 -6.66
CA CYS A 243 9.54 -0.94 -6.86
C CYS A 243 10.57 -1.00 -7.99
N THR A 244 10.51 -0.11 -8.95
CA THR A 244 11.45 -0.08 -10.08
C THR A 244 12.88 0.22 -9.65
N ARG A 245 13.02 0.98 -8.56
CA ARG A 245 14.29 1.28 -7.87
C ARG A 245 14.18 1.01 -6.39
N ASN A 246 15.30 0.85 -5.71
CA ASN A 246 15.30 0.67 -4.26
C ASN A 246 14.84 1.96 -3.55
N PRO A 247 13.74 1.94 -2.78
CA PRO A 247 13.18 3.15 -2.16
C PRO A 247 14.04 3.71 -1.02
N VAL A 248 15.00 2.94 -0.52
CA VAL A 248 15.89 3.31 0.60
C VAL A 248 17.21 3.89 0.09
N THR A 249 17.79 3.29 -0.95
CA THR A 249 19.10 3.67 -1.49
C THR A 249 19.05 4.46 -2.79
N GLY A 250 17.95 4.36 -3.53
CA GLY A 250 17.80 4.94 -4.88
C GLY A 250 18.43 4.12 -5.99
N ASN A 251 19.12 3.03 -5.69
CA ASN A 251 19.80 2.21 -6.69
C ASN A 251 18.82 1.70 -7.75
N ASN A 252 19.26 1.73 -9.01
CA ASN A 252 18.52 1.21 -10.17
C ASN A 252 18.53 -0.34 -10.17
N THR A 253 17.89 -0.91 -9.14
CA THR A 253 17.70 -2.36 -8.98
C THR A 253 16.27 -2.58 -8.53
N PRO A 254 15.45 -3.32 -9.29
CA PRO A 254 14.10 -3.65 -8.87
C PRO A 254 14.10 -4.33 -7.51
N THR A 255 13.30 -3.79 -6.61
CA THR A 255 13.20 -4.25 -5.22
C THR A 255 11.74 -4.46 -4.87
N GLY A 256 11.42 -5.45 -4.07
CA GLY A 256 10.01 -5.66 -3.73
C GLY A 256 9.79 -6.90 -2.89
N GLU A 257 8.53 -7.24 -2.76
CA GLU A 257 8.03 -8.24 -1.83
C GLU A 257 7.03 -9.14 -2.53
N TYR A 258 7.04 -10.41 -2.15
CA TYR A 258 6.14 -11.42 -2.68
C TYR A 258 5.67 -12.38 -1.57
N LEU A 259 4.40 -12.70 -1.58
CA LEU A 259 3.78 -13.70 -0.72
C LEU A 259 3.07 -14.74 -1.58
N VAL A 260 3.51 -15.98 -1.46
CA VAL A 260 2.89 -17.13 -2.13
C VAL A 260 1.54 -17.42 -1.48
N GLN A 261 0.55 -17.75 -2.29
CA GLN A 261 -0.78 -18.21 -1.87
C GLN A 261 -1.41 -17.30 -0.81
N THR A 262 -1.39 -15.99 -1.07
CA THR A 262 -1.81 -14.98 -0.09
C THR A 262 -2.58 -13.85 -0.77
N ALA A 263 -3.60 -13.31 -0.09
CA ALA A 263 -4.33 -12.13 -0.51
C ALA A 263 -3.52 -10.83 -0.30
N GLY A 264 -3.76 -9.82 -1.14
CA GLY A 264 -2.99 -8.57 -1.17
C GLY A 264 -3.08 -7.70 0.09
N ASP A 265 -4.21 -7.76 0.82
CA ASP A 265 -4.42 -7.02 2.08
C ASP A 265 -3.43 -7.41 3.18
N LYS A 266 -3.00 -8.67 3.23
CA LYS A 266 -2.02 -9.16 4.21
C LYS A 266 -0.63 -8.57 3.99
N LEU A 267 -0.24 -8.34 2.73
CA LEU A 267 1.04 -7.73 2.40
C LEU A 267 1.10 -6.26 2.89
N VAL A 268 0.08 -5.47 2.55
CA VAL A 268 0.04 -4.03 2.87
C VAL A 268 -0.19 -3.79 4.37
N SER A 269 -0.92 -4.68 5.05
CA SER A 269 -1.21 -4.55 6.49
C SER A 269 0.00 -4.73 7.41
N GLY A 270 1.12 -5.29 6.89
CA GLY A 270 2.34 -5.55 7.68
C GLY A 270 2.18 -6.63 8.75
N LYS A 271 1.14 -7.46 8.66
CA LYS A 271 0.89 -8.57 9.59
C LYS A 271 1.73 -9.81 9.33
N VAL A 272 2.37 -9.85 8.18
CA VAL A 272 3.23 -10.95 7.73
C VAL A 272 4.52 -10.35 7.21
N THR A 273 5.66 -10.98 7.49
CA THR A 273 6.93 -10.61 6.87
C THR A 273 7.02 -11.29 5.51
N PRO A 274 7.02 -10.54 4.40
CA PRO A 274 7.07 -11.12 3.07
C PRO A 274 8.46 -11.63 2.72
N SER A 275 8.53 -12.48 1.70
CA SER A 275 9.78 -12.83 1.02
C SER A 275 10.16 -11.72 0.03
N GLY A 276 11.46 -11.61 -0.30
CA GLY A 276 11.89 -10.77 -1.40
C GLY A 276 11.46 -11.31 -2.78
N LEU A 277 11.62 -10.50 -3.82
CA LEU A 277 11.32 -10.92 -5.20
C LEU A 277 12.17 -12.10 -5.70
N ASP A 278 13.29 -12.42 -5.04
CA ASP A 278 14.08 -13.61 -5.35
C ASP A 278 13.27 -14.90 -5.21
N CYS A 279 12.36 -14.97 -4.25
CA CYS A 279 11.43 -16.09 -4.12
C CYS A 279 10.54 -16.25 -5.38
N LEU A 280 10.02 -15.15 -5.92
CA LEU A 280 9.28 -15.19 -7.19
C LEU A 280 10.17 -15.60 -8.36
N LYS A 281 11.40 -15.07 -8.41
CA LYS A 281 12.38 -15.40 -9.44
C LYS A 281 12.73 -16.89 -9.48
N GLU A 282 12.86 -17.52 -8.30
CA GLU A 282 13.15 -18.96 -8.19
C GLU A 282 11.93 -19.82 -8.55
N GLN A 283 10.73 -19.44 -8.08
CA GLN A 283 9.53 -20.25 -8.26
C GLN A 283 8.85 -20.05 -9.63
N GLN A 284 8.88 -18.83 -10.15
CA GLN A 284 8.17 -18.43 -11.38
C GLN A 284 9.03 -17.46 -12.22
N PRO A 285 10.17 -17.89 -12.78
CA PRO A 285 11.15 -17.02 -13.46
C PRO A 285 10.55 -16.23 -14.64
N GLU A 286 9.60 -16.82 -15.37
CA GLU A 286 8.92 -16.15 -16.50
C GLU A 286 8.06 -14.98 -16.04
N ASN A 287 7.26 -15.18 -14.98
CA ASN A 287 6.44 -14.12 -14.39
C ASN A 287 7.32 -13.03 -13.76
N TYR A 288 8.42 -13.39 -13.10
CA TYR A 288 9.41 -12.44 -12.59
C TYR A 288 9.98 -11.56 -13.71
N GLN A 289 10.46 -12.18 -14.80
CA GLN A 289 11.04 -11.42 -15.92
C GLN A 289 10.01 -10.51 -16.59
N ARG A 290 8.78 -11.01 -16.77
CA ARG A 290 7.67 -10.23 -17.32
C ARG A 290 7.33 -9.03 -16.42
N LEU A 291 7.29 -9.24 -15.10
CA LEU A 291 7.04 -8.19 -14.11
C LEU A 291 8.11 -7.10 -14.14
N VAL A 292 9.40 -7.49 -14.17
CA VAL A 292 10.53 -6.54 -14.25
C VAL A 292 10.47 -5.73 -15.54
N ASN A 293 10.15 -6.36 -16.68
CA ASN A 293 10.02 -5.66 -17.96
C ASN A 293 8.87 -4.64 -17.95
N ILE A 294 7.70 -5.00 -17.38
CA ILE A 294 6.57 -4.08 -17.23
C ILE A 294 6.95 -2.91 -16.30
N ALA A 295 7.61 -3.18 -15.20
CA ALA A 295 8.06 -2.16 -14.25
C ALA A 295 9.01 -1.15 -14.92
N ALA A 296 10.00 -1.63 -15.68
CA ALA A 296 10.93 -0.78 -16.42
C ALA A 296 10.20 0.09 -17.48
N GLN A 297 9.22 -0.47 -18.18
CA GLN A 297 8.41 0.29 -19.14
C GLN A 297 7.55 1.36 -18.44
N ALA A 298 6.97 1.05 -17.29
CA ALA A 298 6.19 2.01 -16.51
C ALA A 298 7.06 3.18 -16.01
N GLU A 299 8.28 2.91 -15.52
CA GLU A 299 9.23 3.96 -15.14
C GLU A 299 9.61 4.84 -16.34
N LYS A 300 9.92 4.22 -17.49
CA LYS A 300 10.25 4.97 -18.70
C LYS A 300 9.10 5.85 -19.18
N GLN A 301 7.86 5.37 -19.12
CA GLN A 301 6.66 6.11 -19.53
C GLN A 301 6.39 7.33 -18.64
N THR A 302 6.69 7.23 -17.35
CA THR A 302 6.43 8.29 -16.38
C THR A 302 7.64 9.20 -16.16
N ALA A 303 8.83 8.81 -16.65
CA ALA A 303 10.13 9.41 -16.33
C ALA A 303 10.36 9.52 -14.81
N PHE A 304 9.77 8.61 -14.03
CA PHE A 304 9.87 8.59 -12.58
C PHE A 304 9.73 7.17 -12.04
N PRO A 305 10.48 6.78 -10.97
CA PRO A 305 10.37 5.47 -10.38
C PRO A 305 8.95 5.12 -9.93
N GLN A 306 8.55 3.89 -10.20
CA GLN A 306 7.21 3.40 -9.95
C GLN A 306 7.18 2.29 -8.91
N GLU A 307 6.08 2.21 -8.18
CA GLU A 307 5.70 1.08 -7.35
C GLU A 307 4.47 0.42 -7.97
N LEU A 308 4.56 -0.87 -8.32
CA LEU A 308 3.49 -1.64 -8.92
C LEU A 308 3.01 -2.71 -7.95
N GLU A 309 1.70 -2.74 -7.74
CA GLU A 309 1.02 -3.85 -7.04
C GLU A 309 0.63 -4.92 -8.07
N PHE A 310 0.95 -6.18 -7.79
CA PHE A 310 0.64 -7.28 -8.69
C PHE A 310 0.06 -8.50 -7.98
N THR A 311 -0.69 -9.30 -8.73
CA THR A 311 -1.19 -10.61 -8.30
C THR A 311 -0.90 -11.63 -9.38
N ILE A 312 -0.52 -12.82 -8.98
CA ILE A 312 -0.45 -13.99 -9.84
C ILE A 312 -1.61 -14.91 -9.45
N GLU A 313 -2.51 -15.18 -10.39
CA GLU A 313 -3.63 -16.09 -10.21
C GLU A 313 -3.40 -17.30 -11.09
N ASP A 314 -3.22 -18.47 -10.48
CA ASP A 314 -2.94 -19.75 -11.18
C ASP A 314 -1.83 -19.63 -12.25
N GLY A 315 -0.72 -19.02 -11.89
CA GLY A 315 0.43 -18.82 -12.77
C GLY A 315 0.31 -17.65 -13.77
N THR A 316 -0.81 -16.93 -13.79
CA THR A 316 -1.01 -15.76 -14.66
C THR A 316 -0.79 -14.46 -13.91
N LEU A 317 0.15 -13.64 -14.39
CA LEU A 317 0.49 -12.33 -13.81
C LEU A 317 -0.55 -11.26 -14.18
N PHE A 318 -0.98 -10.46 -13.20
CA PHE A 318 -1.81 -9.26 -13.34
C PHE A 318 -1.21 -8.09 -12.58
N ILE A 319 -1.27 -6.89 -13.17
CA ILE A 319 -0.89 -5.63 -12.52
C ILE A 319 -2.15 -4.92 -12.04
N LEU A 320 -2.25 -4.69 -10.73
CA LEU A 320 -3.46 -4.17 -10.11
C LEU A 320 -3.46 -2.65 -9.95
N GLN A 321 -2.28 -2.05 -9.84
CA GLN A 321 -2.11 -0.61 -9.63
C GLN A 321 -0.65 -0.21 -9.87
N THR A 322 -0.43 1.05 -10.24
CA THR A 322 0.88 1.70 -10.17
C THR A 322 0.76 3.05 -9.47
N ARG A 323 1.85 3.48 -8.86
CA ARG A 323 2.00 4.82 -8.27
C ARG A 323 3.46 5.23 -8.27
N ASP A 324 3.69 6.53 -8.17
CA ASP A 324 5.04 7.06 -8.00
C ASP A 324 5.66 6.50 -6.73
N LEU A 325 6.91 6.05 -6.86
CA LEU A 325 7.65 5.45 -5.76
C LEU A 325 7.86 6.46 -4.63
N LYS A 326 7.42 6.11 -3.44
CA LYS A 326 7.75 6.86 -2.23
C LYS A 326 9.11 6.41 -1.73
N MET A 327 10.07 7.30 -1.79
CA MET A 327 11.45 7.05 -1.43
C MET A 327 11.93 8.02 -0.34
N THR A 328 13.08 7.73 0.24
CA THR A 328 13.74 8.65 1.17
C THR A 328 14.35 9.84 0.43
N GLU A 329 14.59 10.95 1.12
CA GLU A 329 15.27 12.10 0.51
C GLU A 329 16.68 11.73 0.02
N ASN A 330 17.39 10.87 0.74
CA ASN A 330 18.70 10.35 0.32
C ASN A 330 18.61 9.49 -0.96
N ALA A 331 17.61 8.61 -1.04
CA ALA A 331 17.35 7.84 -2.25
C ALA A 331 16.99 8.75 -3.44
N ALA A 332 16.23 9.82 -3.20
CA ALA A 332 15.86 10.79 -4.22
C ALA A 332 17.07 11.46 -4.86
N LEU A 333 18.13 11.77 -4.10
CA LEU A 333 19.37 12.30 -4.66
C LEU A 333 19.96 11.34 -5.70
N THR A 334 20.11 10.05 -5.34
CA THR A 334 20.60 9.01 -6.26
C THR A 334 19.70 8.86 -7.49
N VAL A 335 18.39 8.83 -7.27
CA VAL A 335 17.41 8.67 -8.35
C VAL A 335 17.45 9.81 -9.34
N TYR A 336 17.39 11.06 -8.88
CA TYR A 336 17.40 12.21 -9.78
C TYR A 336 18.72 12.37 -10.54
N HIS A 337 19.84 12.01 -9.91
CA HIS A 337 21.11 11.92 -10.62
C HIS A 337 21.04 10.91 -11.76
N ASP A 338 20.61 9.67 -11.46
CA ASP A 338 20.58 8.59 -12.44
C ASP A 338 19.57 8.85 -13.56
N LEU A 339 18.39 9.41 -13.27
CA LEU A 339 17.41 9.80 -14.29
C LEU A 339 17.97 10.86 -15.25
N ALA A 340 18.82 11.78 -14.76
CA ALA A 340 19.48 12.76 -15.62
C ALA A 340 20.58 12.13 -16.47
N GLU A 341 21.42 11.24 -15.92
CA GLU A 341 22.44 10.51 -16.66
C GLU A 341 21.82 9.53 -17.69
N GLU A 342 20.67 8.94 -17.38
CA GLU A 342 19.88 8.09 -18.29
C GLU A 342 19.13 8.92 -19.37
N GLY A 343 19.18 10.25 -19.30
CA GLY A 343 18.52 11.16 -20.25
C GLY A 343 17.01 11.20 -20.16
N MET A 344 16.42 10.73 -19.05
CA MET A 344 14.97 10.78 -18.79
C MET A 344 14.50 12.18 -18.37
N ILE A 345 15.38 12.93 -17.70
CA ILE A 345 15.18 14.33 -17.29
C ILE A 345 16.43 15.15 -17.59
N THR A 346 16.33 16.48 -17.54
CA THR A 346 17.52 17.34 -17.66
C THR A 346 18.26 17.49 -16.33
N LYS A 347 19.53 17.93 -16.37
CA LYS A 347 20.32 18.21 -15.15
C LYS A 347 19.69 19.32 -14.32
N GLU A 348 19.11 20.33 -14.96
CA GLU A 348 18.35 21.40 -14.31
C GLU A 348 17.15 20.85 -13.56
N GLN A 349 16.36 19.98 -14.21
CA GLN A 349 15.22 19.31 -13.59
C GLN A 349 15.66 18.46 -12.40
N ALA A 350 16.75 17.71 -12.50
CA ALA A 350 17.28 16.92 -11.41
C ALA A 350 17.63 17.79 -10.20
N VAL A 351 18.38 18.89 -10.43
CA VAL A 351 18.77 19.84 -9.37
C VAL A 351 17.56 20.52 -8.72
N GLN A 352 16.55 20.92 -9.51
CA GLN A 352 15.33 21.55 -8.99
C GLN A 352 14.45 20.60 -8.18
N SER A 353 14.52 19.31 -8.45
CA SER A 353 13.68 18.28 -7.84
C SER A 353 14.20 17.77 -6.48
N VAL A 354 15.47 18.01 -6.17
CA VAL A 354 16.07 17.53 -4.91
C VAL A 354 15.99 18.59 -3.80
N ASN A 355 15.99 18.10 -2.55
CA ASN A 355 16.02 18.97 -1.39
C ASN A 355 17.37 19.70 -1.29
N GLN A 356 17.36 21.03 -1.52
CA GLN A 356 18.57 21.86 -1.53
C GLN A 356 19.28 21.89 -0.19
N LYS A 357 18.53 21.86 0.93
CA LYS A 357 19.13 21.84 2.27
C LYS A 357 19.88 20.54 2.53
N LEU A 358 19.37 19.43 1.98
CA LEU A 358 20.04 18.13 2.08
C LEU A 358 21.31 18.08 1.23
N LEU A 359 21.31 18.72 0.04
CA LEU A 359 22.52 18.87 -0.77
C LEU A 359 23.61 19.69 -0.07
N ASP A 360 23.22 20.74 0.67
CA ASP A 360 24.18 21.56 1.41
C ASP A 360 24.72 20.84 2.66
N ASN A 361 23.91 20.01 3.29
CA ASN A 361 24.24 19.34 4.55
C ASN A 361 23.84 17.84 4.46
N TYR A 362 24.48 17.13 3.50
CA TYR A 362 24.25 15.70 3.38
C TYR A 362 24.69 14.96 4.64
N GLN A 363 23.75 14.37 5.35
CA GLN A 363 23.98 13.63 6.59
C GLN A 363 23.29 12.27 6.52
N LEU A 364 24.03 11.22 6.78
CA LEU A 364 23.51 9.88 6.96
C LEU A 364 24.23 9.24 8.15
N PRO A 365 23.62 9.22 9.33
CA PRO A 365 24.23 8.64 10.52
C PRO A 365 24.59 7.18 10.31
N VAL A 366 25.80 6.79 10.72
CA VAL A 366 26.33 5.43 10.68
C VAL A 366 26.85 5.01 12.04
N VAL A 367 26.88 3.71 12.32
CA VAL A 367 27.54 3.16 13.50
C VAL A 367 29.05 3.20 13.28
N ILE A 368 29.78 3.87 14.19
CA ILE A 368 31.25 4.04 14.09
C ILE A 368 32.04 3.15 15.05
N GLU A 369 31.36 2.47 15.99
CA GLU A 369 31.99 1.55 16.92
C GLU A 369 31.92 0.11 16.41
N PRO A 370 33.04 -0.66 16.44
CA PRO A 370 32.99 -2.09 16.16
C PRO A 370 32.08 -2.79 17.16
N SER A 371 31.08 -3.52 16.69
CA SER A 371 30.17 -4.28 17.56
C SER A 371 29.64 -5.52 16.86
N VAL A 372 29.21 -6.49 17.68
CA VAL A 372 28.61 -7.71 17.17
C VAL A 372 27.13 -7.48 16.89
N CYS A 373 26.72 -7.74 15.67
CA CYS A 373 25.33 -7.77 15.26
C CYS A 373 24.57 -8.88 16.02
N ILE A 374 23.47 -8.54 16.69
CA ILE A 374 22.63 -9.55 17.36
C ILE A 374 21.58 -10.14 16.41
N THR A 375 21.12 -9.36 15.44
CA THR A 375 20.21 -9.82 14.40
C THR A 375 20.14 -8.82 13.25
N LYS A 376 19.40 -9.21 12.19
CA LYS A 376 19.04 -8.35 11.06
C LYS A 376 17.55 -8.35 10.83
N GLY A 377 17.06 -7.30 10.21
CA GLY A 377 15.72 -7.18 9.66
C GLY A 377 15.76 -6.52 8.28
N ILE A 378 14.62 -6.16 7.75
CA ILE A 378 14.50 -5.49 6.46
C ILE A 378 14.85 -4.01 6.65
N PRO A 379 15.87 -3.47 5.94
CA PRO A 379 16.23 -2.06 5.96
C PRO A 379 15.10 -1.24 5.32
N ALA A 380 14.32 -0.54 6.14
CA ALA A 380 13.08 0.11 5.70
C ALA A 380 13.20 1.63 5.56
N SER A 381 14.07 2.26 6.35
CA SER A 381 14.43 3.69 6.26
C SER A 381 15.86 3.89 6.77
N PRO A 382 16.75 4.60 6.03
CA PRO A 382 18.17 4.63 6.30
C PRO A 382 18.54 5.49 7.50
N GLY A 383 19.79 5.33 7.95
CA GLY A 383 20.39 6.01 9.10
C GLY A 383 20.57 5.08 10.28
N ALA A 384 21.47 5.44 11.18
CA ALA A 384 21.74 4.72 12.42
C ALA A 384 21.35 5.56 13.64
N ILE A 385 20.76 4.90 14.63
CA ILE A 385 20.37 5.54 15.89
C ILE A 385 20.65 4.59 17.06
N SER A 386 21.19 5.15 18.14
CA SER A 386 21.31 4.49 19.44
C SER A 386 20.36 5.16 20.42
N GLY A 387 19.36 4.46 20.91
CA GLY A 387 18.31 5.04 21.73
C GLY A 387 17.70 4.09 22.73
N LYS A 388 16.83 4.62 23.57
CA LYS A 388 16.07 3.87 24.57
C LYS A 388 14.88 3.19 23.92
N ILE A 389 14.67 1.94 24.23
CA ILE A 389 13.49 1.18 23.80
C ILE A 389 12.23 1.76 24.43
N THR A 390 11.20 1.95 23.64
CA THR A 390 9.86 2.28 24.12
C THR A 390 8.78 1.51 23.34
N PHE A 391 7.78 1.00 24.08
CA PHE A 391 6.60 0.37 23.49
C PHE A 391 5.42 1.36 23.37
N LYS A 392 5.48 2.45 24.12
CA LYS A 392 4.42 3.48 24.19
C LYS A 392 5.05 4.87 24.32
N PRO A 393 5.55 5.45 23.23
CA PRO A 393 6.24 6.73 23.29
C PRO A 393 5.30 7.83 23.82
N ARG A 394 5.80 8.64 24.76
CA ARG A 394 5.04 9.75 25.39
C ARG A 394 5.71 11.10 25.18
N LYS A 395 7.01 11.13 24.97
CA LYS A 395 7.83 12.33 24.78
C LYS A 395 9.05 12.00 23.95
N LYS A 396 9.65 12.98 23.30
CA LYS A 396 10.94 12.85 22.61
C LYS A 396 12.06 12.69 23.64
N ASP A 397 12.78 11.56 23.62
CA ASP A 397 13.87 11.24 24.56
C ASP A 397 14.85 10.22 23.96
N ASN A 398 15.24 10.43 22.71
CA ASN A 398 16.09 9.51 21.95
C ASN A 398 15.53 8.07 21.98
N ASN A 399 14.28 7.96 21.54
CA ASN A 399 13.50 6.74 21.66
C ASN A 399 13.51 5.92 20.37
N ILE A 400 13.64 4.59 20.53
CA ILE A 400 13.37 3.61 19.49
C ILE A 400 12.04 2.93 19.79
N LEU A 401 11.04 3.18 18.96
CA LEU A 401 9.74 2.53 19.07
C LEU A 401 9.86 1.05 18.70
N ILE A 402 9.40 0.19 19.58
CA ILE A 402 9.27 -1.25 19.35
C ILE A 402 7.80 -1.59 19.15
N SER A 403 7.48 -2.24 18.03
CA SER A 403 6.12 -2.65 17.70
C SER A 403 6.08 -4.05 17.10
N SER A 404 5.00 -4.79 17.33
CA SER A 404 4.84 -6.13 16.72
C SER A 404 4.53 -6.05 15.24
N ASN A 405 3.77 -5.05 14.83
CA ASN A 405 3.36 -4.89 13.45
C ASN A 405 3.47 -3.44 12.99
N ALA A 406 3.41 -3.31 11.68
CA ALA A 406 3.63 -2.06 10.98
C ALA A 406 2.37 -1.19 10.81
N THR A 407 1.33 -1.38 11.65
CA THR A 407 0.08 -0.62 11.55
C THR A 407 -0.04 0.36 12.71
N PRO A 408 0.33 1.63 12.57
CA PRO A 408 0.08 2.62 13.60
C PRO A 408 -1.42 2.96 13.64
N LYS A 409 -2.01 2.88 14.81
CA LYS A 409 -3.38 3.37 15.01
C LYS A 409 -3.47 4.90 14.87
N ASN A 410 -2.36 5.62 15.11
CA ASN A 410 -2.21 7.07 14.93
C ASN A 410 -0.76 7.37 14.52
N ALA A 411 -0.54 8.29 13.59
CA ALA A 411 0.78 8.74 13.17
C ALA A 411 1.42 9.77 14.14
N ASP A 412 0.72 10.11 15.22
CA ASP A 412 1.12 11.16 16.17
C ASP A 412 2.43 10.87 16.93
N PHE A 413 2.91 9.61 16.89
CA PHE A 413 4.17 9.22 17.52
C PHE A 413 5.41 9.60 16.70
N LEU A 414 5.27 9.88 15.39
CA LEU A 414 6.41 10.15 14.50
C LEU A 414 7.24 11.37 14.95
N ASP A 415 6.60 12.35 15.58
CA ASP A 415 7.28 13.56 16.08
C ASP A 415 8.05 13.32 17.39
N ILE A 416 7.87 12.16 18.03
CA ILE A 416 8.40 11.86 19.36
C ILE A 416 9.28 10.60 19.43
N VAL A 417 9.53 9.94 18.28
CA VAL A 417 10.48 8.83 18.18
C VAL A 417 11.62 9.18 17.22
N ASP A 418 12.78 8.60 17.47
CA ASP A 418 14.00 8.85 16.71
C ASP A 418 14.46 7.59 15.95
N GLY A 419 13.82 6.44 16.22
CA GLY A 419 14.02 5.17 15.51
C GLY A 419 12.83 4.25 15.63
N ILE A 420 12.69 3.30 14.72
CA ILE A 420 11.59 2.33 14.68
C ILE A 420 12.14 0.93 14.40
N LEU A 421 11.71 -0.05 15.20
CA LEU A 421 11.96 -1.47 14.96
C LEU A 421 10.66 -2.25 15.09
N THR A 422 10.31 -3.03 14.06
CA THR A 422 9.14 -3.91 14.13
C THR A 422 9.54 -5.39 14.00
N THR A 423 8.82 -6.27 14.71
CA THR A 423 9.07 -7.72 14.65
C THR A 423 8.48 -8.35 13.39
N GLU A 424 7.48 -7.72 12.78
CA GLU A 424 6.80 -8.13 11.55
C GLU A 424 6.77 -6.98 10.53
N GLY A 425 6.36 -7.28 9.31
CA GLY A 425 6.25 -6.32 8.23
C GLY A 425 7.44 -6.33 7.28
N GLY A 426 7.29 -5.63 6.16
CA GLY A 426 8.25 -5.57 5.07
C GLY A 426 8.61 -4.16 4.66
N LEU A 427 9.32 -4.04 3.54
CA LEU A 427 9.78 -2.77 2.96
C LEU A 427 8.61 -1.87 2.54
N THR A 428 7.51 -2.46 2.12
CA THR A 428 6.34 -1.75 1.57
C THR A 428 5.23 -1.53 2.59
N CYS A 429 5.38 -2.02 3.81
CA CYS A 429 4.38 -1.87 4.86
C CYS A 429 4.17 -0.38 5.24
N HIS A 430 3.04 -0.11 5.85
CA HIS A 430 2.65 1.27 6.19
C HIS A 430 3.67 1.97 7.11
N MET A 431 4.22 1.26 8.10
CA MET A 431 5.24 1.81 9.01
C MET A 431 6.53 2.20 8.26
N ALA A 432 7.01 1.33 7.36
CA ALA A 432 8.17 1.61 6.52
C ALA A 432 7.96 2.88 5.66
N SER A 433 6.76 3.01 5.07
CA SER A 433 6.41 4.21 4.28
C SER A 433 6.37 5.48 5.12
N LEU A 434 5.82 5.42 6.34
CA LEU A 434 5.79 6.56 7.27
C LEU A 434 7.19 6.94 7.75
N ALA A 435 8.02 5.96 8.13
CA ALA A 435 9.38 6.17 8.57
C ALA A 435 10.23 6.86 7.50
N ARG A 436 10.12 6.42 6.23
CA ARG A 436 10.77 7.08 5.09
C ARG A 436 10.31 8.52 4.90
N HIS A 437 9.00 8.77 5.01
CA HIS A 437 8.47 10.14 4.87
C HIS A 437 8.95 11.07 5.99
N ALA A 438 9.13 10.53 7.20
CA ALA A 438 9.61 11.27 8.36
C ALA A 438 11.15 11.30 8.50
N ASN A 439 11.89 10.63 7.60
CA ASN A 439 13.34 10.43 7.67
C ASN A 439 13.80 9.83 9.01
N ILE A 440 13.03 8.88 9.56
CA ILE A 440 13.34 8.17 10.81
C ILE A 440 13.98 6.82 10.46
N PRO A 441 15.18 6.47 11.01
CA PRO A 441 15.77 5.14 10.86
C PRO A 441 14.80 4.03 11.23
N CYS A 442 14.61 3.04 10.34
CA CYS A 442 13.61 2.01 10.54
C CYS A 442 14.09 0.65 10.05
N ILE A 443 13.85 -0.36 10.89
CA ILE A 443 14.00 -1.78 10.55
C ILE A 443 12.64 -2.45 10.74
N THR A 444 12.19 -3.21 9.74
CA THR A 444 10.96 -4.00 9.81
C THR A 444 11.24 -5.49 9.70
N GLY A 445 10.31 -6.33 10.18
CA GLY A 445 10.45 -7.79 10.09
C GLY A 445 11.75 -8.31 10.72
N CYS A 446 12.09 -7.82 11.91
CA CYS A 446 13.34 -8.14 12.58
C CYS A 446 13.41 -9.65 12.93
N TYR A 447 14.38 -10.35 12.34
CA TYR A 447 14.51 -11.80 12.50
C TYR A 447 14.75 -12.22 13.95
N GLY A 448 13.99 -13.22 14.41
CA GLY A 448 14.09 -13.76 15.77
C GLY A 448 13.63 -12.82 16.89
N ALA A 449 13.03 -11.67 16.54
CA ALA A 449 12.47 -10.73 17.49
C ALA A 449 11.03 -11.12 17.85
N ARG A 450 10.70 -11.05 19.14
CA ARG A 450 9.34 -11.29 19.67
C ARG A 450 9.06 -10.31 20.80
N ILE A 451 7.80 -9.88 20.87
CA ILE A 451 7.32 -9.01 21.96
C ILE A 451 6.38 -9.85 22.84
N HIS A 452 6.65 -9.86 24.13
CA HIS A 452 5.78 -10.43 25.17
C HIS A 452 5.54 -9.36 26.22
N ASP A 453 4.28 -8.95 26.37
CA ASP A 453 3.90 -7.80 27.18
C ASP A 453 4.77 -6.57 26.79
N ASP A 454 5.39 -5.88 27.72
CA ASP A 454 6.31 -4.77 27.45
C ASP A 454 7.79 -5.23 27.49
N THR A 455 8.10 -6.39 26.89
CA THR A 455 9.46 -6.97 26.81
C THR A 455 9.75 -7.41 25.38
N LEU A 456 10.92 -7.01 24.85
CA LEU A 456 11.44 -7.42 23.57
C LEU A 456 12.48 -8.53 23.75
N VAL A 457 12.30 -9.65 23.09
CA VAL A 457 13.28 -10.75 23.03
C VAL A 457 13.81 -10.86 21.62
N ILE A 458 15.14 -10.77 21.44
CA ILE A 458 15.83 -10.89 20.14
C ILE A 458 16.95 -11.91 20.28
N CYS A 459 16.87 -13.05 19.59
CA CYS A 459 17.93 -14.05 19.54
C CYS A 459 18.54 -14.41 20.92
N GLY A 460 17.71 -14.53 21.95
CA GLY A 460 18.13 -14.83 23.32
C GLY A 460 18.49 -13.62 24.20
N HIS A 461 18.58 -12.42 23.64
CA HIS A 461 18.71 -11.17 24.40
C HIS A 461 17.34 -10.66 24.80
N THR A 462 17.21 -10.19 26.04
CA THR A 462 15.95 -9.63 26.58
C THR A 462 16.13 -8.17 26.91
N PHE A 463 15.23 -7.34 26.38
CA PHE A 463 15.22 -5.87 26.55
C PHE A 463 13.89 -5.42 27.11
N ARG A 464 13.93 -4.43 28.01
CA ARG A 464 12.75 -3.83 28.66
C ARG A 464 12.63 -2.35 28.29
N GLU A 465 11.49 -1.76 28.60
CA GLU A 465 11.29 -0.31 28.47
C GLU A 465 12.46 0.47 29.08
N GLY A 466 13.09 1.36 28.29
CA GLY A 466 14.22 2.17 28.71
C GLY A 466 15.61 1.56 28.50
N ASP A 467 15.72 0.28 28.17
CA ASP A 467 17.01 -0.33 27.80
C ASP A 467 17.52 0.26 26.47
N TYR A 468 18.84 0.32 26.31
CA TYR A 468 19.44 0.83 25.08
C TYR A 468 19.54 -0.24 23.98
N LEU A 469 19.18 0.18 22.77
CA LEU A 469 19.37 -0.58 21.53
C LEU A 469 20.00 0.34 20.48
N THR A 470 20.79 -0.21 19.58
CA THR A 470 21.27 0.51 18.40
C THR A 470 20.76 -0.17 17.14
N ILE A 471 20.14 0.60 16.25
CA ILE A 471 19.65 0.13 14.97
C ILE A 471 20.33 0.87 13.82
N ASP A 472 20.66 0.15 12.75
CA ASP A 472 21.10 0.70 11.48
C ASP A 472 20.07 0.38 10.40
N GLY A 473 19.20 1.33 10.14
CA GLY A 473 18.15 1.21 9.13
C GLY A 473 18.66 1.18 7.69
N THR A 474 19.94 1.52 7.44
CA THR A 474 20.58 1.43 6.13
C THR A 474 20.93 -0.01 5.79
N THR A 475 21.45 -0.76 6.76
CA THR A 475 21.91 -2.15 6.59
C THR A 475 20.93 -3.19 7.13
N GLY A 476 19.90 -2.75 7.87
CA GLY A 476 18.97 -3.60 8.60
C GLY A 476 19.57 -4.27 9.84
N THR A 477 20.68 -3.76 10.36
CA THR A 477 21.44 -4.40 11.44
C THR A 477 21.01 -3.88 12.81
N VAL A 478 20.89 -4.80 13.79
CA VAL A 478 20.52 -4.49 15.17
C VAL A 478 21.68 -4.87 16.10
N TYR A 479 22.00 -4.00 17.02
CA TYR A 479 23.07 -4.17 18.00
C TYR A 479 22.54 -3.99 19.42
N ALA A 480 23.05 -4.75 20.38
CA ALA A 480 22.72 -4.58 21.79
C ALA A 480 23.45 -3.36 22.39
N GLY A 481 22.72 -2.60 23.23
CA GLY A 481 23.28 -1.50 23.98
C GLY A 481 23.43 -0.21 23.19
N GLN A 482 24.14 0.74 23.81
CA GLN A 482 24.39 2.07 23.29
C GLN A 482 25.71 2.12 22.55
N LEU A 483 25.67 2.27 21.22
CA LEU A 483 26.85 2.45 20.38
C LEU A 483 26.97 3.90 19.93
N LYS A 484 28.18 4.34 19.63
CA LYS A 484 28.41 5.66 19.02
C LYS A 484 27.97 5.65 17.57
N THR A 485 27.19 6.65 17.23
CA THR A 485 26.80 6.98 15.86
C THR A 485 27.35 8.35 15.50
N ALA A 486 27.75 8.54 14.24
CA ALA A 486 28.17 9.83 13.72
C ALA A 486 27.64 10.00 12.30
N ASP A 487 27.44 11.27 11.92
CA ASP A 487 27.14 11.59 10.54
C ASP A 487 28.34 11.24 9.66
N ALA A 488 28.10 10.64 8.50
CA ALA A 488 29.14 10.23 7.57
C ALA A 488 30.06 11.41 7.11
N LEU A 489 29.63 12.65 7.31
CA LEU A 489 30.36 13.88 6.99
C LEU A 489 31.19 14.46 8.16
N HIS A 490 30.94 14.09 9.41
CA HIS A 490 31.56 14.64 10.61
C HIS A 490 32.53 13.66 11.29
N LEU A 491 33.27 12.88 10.54
CA LEU A 491 34.43 12.21 11.10
C LEU A 491 35.51 13.26 11.37
N GLU A 492 35.87 13.49 12.65
CA GLU A 492 36.63 14.62 13.22
C GLU A 492 38.06 14.84 12.69
N ASP A 493 38.47 14.25 11.58
CA ASP A 493 39.85 14.27 11.07
C ASP A 493 40.11 15.25 9.92
N GLY A 494 39.34 16.31 9.76
CA GLY A 494 39.66 17.36 8.78
C GLY A 494 39.71 16.91 7.30
N ARG A 495 39.30 15.70 6.98
CA ARG A 495 39.24 15.13 5.63
C ARG A 495 37.83 15.13 5.09
N THR A 496 37.24 16.29 5.02
CA THR A 496 35.81 16.55 4.79
C THR A 496 35.27 16.17 3.41
N ASN A 497 36.01 15.58 2.49
CA ASN A 497 35.56 15.39 1.11
C ASN A 497 35.57 13.95 0.58
N THR A 498 35.95 12.95 1.35
CA THR A 498 36.11 11.58 0.83
C THR A 498 34.88 10.69 0.98
N PHE A 499 33.86 11.11 1.70
CA PHE A 499 32.69 10.27 1.99
C PHE A 499 31.36 10.74 1.35
N VAL A 500 31.32 11.89 0.68
CA VAL A 500 30.14 12.26 -0.11
C VAL A 500 30.11 11.37 -1.36
N PRO A 501 29.03 10.59 -1.56
CA PRO A 501 28.90 9.75 -2.75
C PRO A 501 29.10 10.56 -4.04
N GLU A 502 29.73 9.97 -5.06
CA GLU A 502 30.03 10.61 -6.33
C GLU A 502 28.81 11.30 -6.95
N LYS A 503 27.68 10.59 -6.99
CA LYS A 503 26.40 11.11 -7.51
C LYS A 503 25.92 12.41 -6.82
N ILE A 504 26.20 12.53 -5.54
CA ILE A 504 25.84 13.75 -4.78
C ILE A 504 26.77 14.89 -5.11
N ARG A 505 28.07 14.61 -5.30
CA ARG A 505 29.03 15.60 -5.78
C ARG A 505 28.65 16.13 -7.16
N ASP A 506 28.20 15.25 -8.05
CA ASP A 506 27.75 15.63 -9.38
C ASP A 506 26.53 16.55 -9.34
N LEU A 507 25.53 16.23 -8.51
CA LEU A 507 24.38 17.11 -8.29
C LEU A 507 24.79 18.49 -7.77
N ILE A 508 25.77 18.58 -6.86
CA ILE A 508 26.30 19.84 -6.35
C ILE A 508 26.99 20.61 -7.49
N ASN A 509 27.78 19.94 -8.33
CA ASN A 509 28.44 20.55 -9.49
C ASN A 509 27.41 21.07 -10.49
N TRP A 510 26.41 20.27 -10.86
CA TRP A 510 25.33 20.69 -11.78
C TRP A 510 24.56 21.89 -11.23
N ARG A 511 24.26 21.91 -9.93
CA ARG A 511 23.64 23.08 -9.28
C ARG A 511 24.48 24.35 -9.45
N ASN A 512 25.79 24.25 -9.27
CA ASN A 512 26.68 25.40 -9.41
C ASN A 512 26.80 25.86 -10.88
N GLU A 513 26.68 24.96 -11.84
CA GLU A 513 26.63 25.28 -13.28
C GLU A 513 25.32 26.03 -13.63
N VAL A 514 24.17 25.49 -13.18
CA VAL A 514 22.86 26.13 -13.40
C VAL A 514 22.83 27.54 -12.83
N ARG A 515 23.32 27.74 -11.58
CA ARG A 515 23.38 29.07 -10.92
C ARG A 515 24.30 30.09 -11.62
N LYS A 516 25.22 29.65 -12.47
CA LYS A 516 26.08 30.54 -13.27
C LYS A 516 25.46 30.91 -14.61
N SER A 517 24.44 30.18 -15.02
CA SER A 517 23.73 30.36 -16.29
C SER A 517 22.49 31.26 -16.17
N ASP A 518 21.98 31.43 -14.93
CA ASP A 518 20.96 32.39 -14.53
C ASP A 518 21.63 33.75 -14.17
#